data_0c49b7e79e0df801fe8f19d06853000d
#
_entry.id   0c49b7e79e0df801fe8f19d06853000d
#
_cell.length_a   1.000
_cell.length_b   1.000
_cell.length_c   1.000
_cell.angle_alpha   90.00
_cell.angle_beta   90.00
_cell.angle_gamma   90.00
#
_symmetry.space_group_name_H-M   'P 1'
#
loop_
_entity.id
_entity.type
_entity.pdbx_description
1 polymer ?
#
loop_
_entity_poly.entity_id
_entity_poly.type
_entity_poly.pdbx_seq_one_letter_code
_entity_poly.pdbx_strand_id
1 'polypeptide(L)'
;MFIYFIILLIISNVYNISKEYINLINWIKENNGYISDKVKPIELSKFNRIIKSSEKIKKNELISLIPQKLIISSINFLVNPFCRRVYGLYHNQDLDCIALYFTLDKNNPSSFFKPYYDYLPEFDISVFPSEFPKEEQNLYDDLDLDLHIGIHDRRLKDAYNENVEQILLEEKIINCYEKYKYNFYLVQTRNFARPNSEFFSDLNSIVPFIDLFNHDLNYNLDWDYSDNKKGYILKAIKDIEPNEELTVSYGDVNNMELFTVYGFTLNYNKFKIPIRIKIEEFKYSLYPSEDNNENKKEIIKLFKALQERHGFEKDKEIFIYNLILNGLKEKEEKINLIKLDNNNIRNIVEEEKISILKFIQIIEFNYLRNE
;
A
#
# COMPACT_ATOMS: atom_id res chain seq x y z
N MET A 1 30.93 6.02 27.03
CA MET A 1 30.41 4.73 26.53
C MET A 1 29.63 3.97 27.59
N PHE A 2 30.18 3.72 28.79
CA PHE A 2 29.51 2.93 29.86
C PHE A 2 28.23 3.63 30.42
N ILE A 3 28.26 4.95 30.61
CA ILE A 3 27.11 5.74 31.10
C ILE A 3 25.95 5.73 30.08
N TYR A 4 26.25 5.78 28.77
CA TYR A 4 25.26 5.72 27.71
C TYR A 4 24.56 4.37 27.67
N PHE A 5 25.31 3.30 27.94
CA PHE A 5 24.77 1.92 27.99
C PHE A 5 23.86 1.72 29.22
N ILE A 6 24.19 2.33 30.34
CA ILE A 6 23.38 2.31 31.58
C ILE A 6 22.08 3.11 31.39
N ILE A 7 22.15 4.29 30.74
CA ILE A 7 20.98 5.10 30.44
C ILE A 7 20.02 4.36 29.47
N LEU A 8 20.54 3.69 28.44
CA LEU A 8 19.75 2.85 27.54
C LEU A 8 19.10 1.66 28.27
N LEU A 9 19.79 1.01 29.20
CA LEU A 9 19.25 -0.07 30.02
C LEU A 9 18.16 0.42 31.00
N ILE A 10 18.28 1.63 31.53
CA ILE A 10 17.25 2.24 32.40
C ILE A 10 16.02 2.63 31.58
N ILE A 11 16.19 3.19 30.39
CA ILE A 11 15.09 3.56 29.49
C ILE A 11 14.37 2.30 28.97
N SER A 12 15.08 1.20 28.66
CA SER A 12 14.47 -0.06 28.23
C SER A 12 13.58 -0.69 29.30
N ASN A 13 13.94 -0.54 30.59
CA ASN A 13 13.12 -1.05 31.70
C ASN A 13 11.89 -0.19 32.02
N VAL A 14 11.88 1.09 31.64
CA VAL A 14 10.74 1.99 31.88
C VAL A 14 9.69 1.91 30.78
N TYR A 15 10.09 1.55 29.54
CA TYR A 15 9.21 1.57 28.36
C TYR A 15 9.05 0.23 27.65
N ASN A 16 9.61 -0.85 28.19
CA ASN A 16 9.56 -2.20 27.57
C ASN A 16 10.04 -2.23 26.09
N ILE A 17 11.08 -1.44 25.78
CA ILE A 17 11.65 -1.37 24.43
C ILE A 17 12.45 -2.65 24.17
N SER A 18 12.14 -3.34 23.06
CA SER A 18 12.79 -4.60 22.72
C SER A 18 14.28 -4.43 22.38
N LYS A 19 15.05 -5.50 22.63
CA LYS A 19 16.48 -5.55 22.28
C LYS A 19 16.70 -5.39 20.77
N GLU A 20 15.81 -5.94 19.98
CA GLU A 20 15.84 -5.89 18.51
C GLU A 20 15.71 -4.44 18.01
N TYR A 21 14.84 -3.64 18.63
CA TYR A 21 14.76 -2.20 18.31
C TYR A 21 16.06 -1.46 18.65
N ILE A 22 16.63 -1.72 19.81
CA ILE A 22 17.90 -1.10 20.20
C ILE A 22 19.01 -1.47 19.21
N ASN A 23 19.07 -2.74 18.79
CA ASN A 23 20.03 -3.22 17.79
C ASN A 23 19.83 -2.50 16.43
N LEU A 24 18.58 -2.35 15.98
CA LEU A 24 18.27 -1.61 14.75
C LEU A 24 18.77 -0.17 14.82
N ILE A 25 18.46 0.55 15.92
CA ILE A 25 18.87 1.95 16.07
C ILE A 25 20.40 2.09 16.13
N ASN A 26 21.09 1.20 16.85
CA ASN A 26 22.56 1.19 16.91
C ASN A 26 23.15 0.93 15.52
N TRP A 27 22.66 -0.08 14.81
CA TRP A 27 23.12 -0.39 13.45
C TRP A 27 22.94 0.80 12.49
N ILE A 28 21.82 1.53 12.57
CA ILE A 28 21.60 2.74 11.77
C ILE A 28 22.62 3.82 12.14
N LYS A 29 22.81 4.10 13.45
CA LYS A 29 23.76 5.13 13.96
C LYS A 29 25.20 4.79 13.60
N GLU A 30 25.64 3.55 13.75
CA GLU A 30 26.99 3.05 13.40
C GLU A 30 27.27 3.17 11.89
N ASN A 31 26.21 3.21 11.09
CA ASN A 31 26.30 3.35 9.65
C ASN A 31 26.04 4.81 9.17
N ASN A 32 26.27 5.80 10.03
CA ASN A 32 26.12 7.24 9.78
C ASN A 32 24.66 7.68 9.53
N GLY A 33 23.68 6.91 9.98
CA GLY A 33 22.30 7.32 10.01
C GLY A 33 21.98 8.12 11.29
N TYR A 34 20.78 8.69 11.28
CA TYR A 34 20.24 9.44 12.41
C TYR A 34 18.81 9.01 12.71
N ILE A 35 18.51 8.81 13.98
CA ILE A 35 17.15 8.61 14.51
C ILE A 35 16.99 9.54 15.70
N SER A 36 15.92 10.32 15.73
CA SER A 36 15.56 11.20 16.82
C SER A 36 15.28 10.40 18.11
N ASP A 37 15.81 10.86 19.24
CA ASP A 37 15.54 10.23 20.54
C ASP A 37 14.10 10.51 21.05
N LYS A 38 13.36 11.38 20.34
CA LYS A 38 11.95 11.69 20.64
C LYS A 38 10.96 10.67 20.08
N VAL A 39 11.41 9.60 19.43
CA VAL A 39 10.54 8.57 18.86
C VAL A 39 10.66 7.28 19.64
N LYS A 40 9.52 6.62 19.89
CA LYS A 40 9.46 5.35 20.60
C LYS A 40 8.49 4.39 19.94
N PRO A 41 8.87 3.11 19.77
CA PRO A 41 7.95 2.08 19.32
C PRO A 41 7.03 1.66 20.46
N ILE A 42 5.80 1.31 20.13
CA ILE A 42 4.82 0.66 20.98
C ILE A 42 4.38 -0.61 20.29
N GLU A 43 4.68 -1.76 20.87
CA GLU A 43 4.26 -3.06 20.34
C GLU A 43 2.84 -3.36 20.83
N LEU A 44 1.87 -3.34 19.92
CA LEU A 44 0.46 -3.63 20.23
C LEU A 44 0.19 -5.13 20.19
N SER A 45 0.87 -5.84 19.30
CA SER A 45 0.86 -7.30 19.17
C SER A 45 2.12 -7.75 18.42
N LYS A 46 2.29 -9.05 18.23
CA LYS A 46 3.38 -9.57 17.39
C LYS A 46 3.28 -9.15 15.91
N PHE A 47 2.09 -8.78 15.46
CA PHE A 47 1.82 -8.34 14.07
C PHE A 47 1.75 -6.83 13.92
N ASN A 48 1.50 -6.09 15.01
CA ASN A 48 1.17 -4.67 14.92
C ASN A 48 2.02 -3.83 15.88
N ARG A 49 2.62 -2.77 15.33
CA ARG A 49 3.39 -1.76 16.04
C ARG A 49 2.96 -0.38 15.61
N ILE A 50 3.11 0.56 16.51
CA ILE A 50 2.98 2.00 16.24
C ILE A 50 4.22 2.70 16.72
N ILE A 51 4.56 3.81 16.10
CA ILE A 51 5.62 4.70 16.54
C ILE A 51 4.97 5.95 17.12
N LYS A 52 5.36 6.33 18.35
CA LYS A 52 4.85 7.53 19.02
C LYS A 52 5.95 8.51 19.33
N SER A 53 5.57 9.79 19.44
CA SER A 53 6.44 10.82 20.04
C SER A 53 6.59 10.60 21.54
N SER A 54 7.80 10.72 22.08
CA SER A 54 8.03 10.77 23.53
C SER A 54 7.99 12.19 24.07
N GLU A 55 8.25 13.17 23.22
CA GLU A 55 8.32 14.59 23.53
C GLU A 55 7.69 15.40 22.40
N LYS A 56 7.48 16.70 22.62
CA LYS A 56 7.02 17.61 21.57
C LYS A 56 8.03 17.67 20.42
N ILE A 57 7.54 17.45 19.20
CA ILE A 57 8.29 17.57 17.94
C ILE A 57 7.76 18.81 17.20
N LYS A 58 8.67 19.66 16.74
CA LYS A 58 8.31 20.86 15.99
C LYS A 58 8.22 20.58 14.50
N LYS A 59 7.38 21.34 13.80
CA LYS A 59 7.35 21.36 12.34
C LYS A 59 8.76 21.53 11.76
N ASN A 60 9.06 20.76 10.70
CA ASN A 60 10.36 20.67 10.00
C ASN A 60 11.50 20.00 10.82
N GLU A 61 11.22 19.51 12.01
CA GLU A 61 12.21 18.75 12.79
C GLU A 61 12.54 17.42 12.08
N LEU A 62 13.84 17.11 12.00
CA LEU A 62 14.31 15.86 11.40
C LEU A 62 14.06 14.70 12.37
N ILE A 63 13.35 13.69 11.89
CA ILE A 63 13.03 12.47 12.64
C ILE A 63 14.05 11.37 12.34
N SER A 64 14.39 11.17 11.07
CA SER A 64 15.42 10.21 10.70
C SER A 64 16.17 10.61 9.43
N LEU A 65 17.39 10.06 9.31
CA LEU A 65 18.18 9.99 8.09
C LEU A 65 18.66 8.55 7.94
N ILE A 66 18.27 7.91 6.85
CA ILE A 66 18.68 6.55 6.49
C ILE A 66 19.61 6.63 5.28
N PRO A 67 20.93 6.43 5.48
CA PRO A 67 21.91 6.50 4.38
C PRO A 67 21.68 5.45 3.30
N GLN A 68 22.08 5.77 2.06
CA GLN A 68 21.92 4.92 0.88
C GLN A 68 22.39 3.47 1.10
N LYS A 69 23.48 3.25 1.84
CA LYS A 69 24.02 1.91 2.09
C LYS A 69 23.11 1.01 2.96
N LEU A 70 22.15 1.61 3.68
CA LEU A 70 21.17 0.90 4.50
C LEU A 70 19.86 0.64 3.76
N ILE A 71 19.71 1.14 2.54
CA ILE A 71 18.51 0.99 1.72
C ILE A 71 18.63 -0.31 0.93
N ILE A 72 17.57 -1.11 0.95
CA ILE A 72 17.48 -2.33 0.14
C ILE A 72 16.72 -1.99 -1.13
N SER A 73 17.41 -1.96 -2.26
CA SER A 73 16.83 -1.61 -3.56
C SER A 73 17.44 -2.47 -4.67
N SER A 74 16.76 -2.59 -5.78
CA SER A 74 17.24 -3.32 -6.95
C SER A 74 18.56 -2.79 -7.49
N ILE A 75 18.85 -1.49 -7.33
CA ILE A 75 20.16 -0.93 -7.71
C ILE A 75 21.29 -1.60 -6.94
N ASN A 76 21.13 -1.82 -5.63
CA ASN A 76 22.16 -2.45 -4.81
C ASN A 76 22.43 -3.89 -5.26
N PHE A 77 21.46 -4.49 -5.95
CA PHE A 77 21.50 -5.87 -6.46
C PHE A 77 21.83 -5.98 -7.94
N LEU A 78 21.94 -4.88 -8.69
CA LEU A 78 22.43 -4.91 -10.09
C LEU A 78 23.84 -5.51 -10.21
N VAL A 79 24.61 -5.47 -9.11
CA VAL A 79 25.88 -6.17 -8.99
C VAL A 79 25.73 -7.62 -8.53
N ASN A 80 24.54 -8.02 -8.02
CA ASN A 80 24.28 -9.38 -7.62
C ASN A 80 23.87 -10.23 -8.85
N PRO A 81 24.57 -11.34 -9.16
CA PRO A 81 24.26 -12.17 -10.31
C PRO A 81 22.81 -12.67 -10.37
N PHE A 82 22.19 -12.93 -9.22
CA PHE A 82 20.79 -13.40 -9.13
C PHE A 82 19.80 -12.32 -9.58
N CYS A 83 19.94 -11.12 -9.07
CA CYS A 83 19.05 -10.02 -9.46
C CYS A 83 19.22 -9.61 -10.92
N ARG A 84 20.42 -9.76 -11.49
CA ARG A 84 20.63 -9.54 -12.94
C ARG A 84 19.81 -10.50 -13.80
N ARG A 85 19.62 -11.75 -13.35
CA ARG A 85 18.82 -12.74 -14.09
C ARG A 85 17.33 -12.34 -14.10
N VAL A 86 16.83 -11.79 -13.00
CA VAL A 86 15.43 -11.30 -12.87
C VAL A 86 15.25 -9.96 -13.59
N TYR A 87 16.19 -9.03 -13.44
CA TYR A 87 16.11 -7.67 -13.98
C TYR A 87 16.22 -7.59 -15.51
N GLY A 88 16.87 -8.57 -16.14
CA GLY A 88 17.10 -8.58 -17.60
C GLY A 88 15.87 -8.85 -18.46
N LEU A 89 14.74 -9.23 -17.87
CA LEU A 89 13.59 -9.76 -18.59
C LEU A 89 12.38 -8.82 -18.63
N TYR A 90 12.19 -7.90 -17.64
CA TYR A 90 11.03 -7.01 -17.60
C TYR A 90 11.31 -5.67 -16.90
N HIS A 91 10.85 -4.55 -17.46
CA HIS A 91 11.12 -3.19 -16.98
C HIS A 91 10.48 -2.77 -15.64
N ASN A 92 9.69 -3.60 -14.95
CA ASN A 92 8.95 -3.26 -13.72
C ASN A 92 9.12 -4.28 -12.59
N GLN A 93 10.29 -4.95 -12.46
CA GLN A 93 10.49 -6.07 -11.54
C GLN A 93 11.33 -5.76 -10.30
N ASP A 94 11.46 -4.50 -9.92
CA ASP A 94 12.21 -4.14 -8.71
C ASP A 94 11.68 -4.85 -7.46
N LEU A 95 10.35 -4.92 -7.32
CA LEU A 95 9.69 -5.56 -6.19
C LEU A 95 10.01 -7.05 -6.12
N ASP A 96 9.97 -7.74 -7.27
CA ASP A 96 10.26 -9.18 -7.37
C ASP A 96 11.72 -9.48 -7.02
N CYS A 97 12.63 -8.60 -7.47
CA CYS A 97 14.05 -8.68 -7.14
C CYS A 97 14.31 -8.50 -5.64
N ILE A 98 13.63 -7.52 -5.00
CA ILE A 98 13.75 -7.30 -3.55
C ILE A 98 13.14 -8.48 -2.77
N ALA A 99 11.99 -9.01 -3.21
CA ALA A 99 11.35 -10.18 -2.60
C ALA A 99 12.23 -11.44 -2.69
N LEU A 100 12.87 -11.67 -3.84
CA LEU A 100 13.86 -12.73 -4.02
C LEU A 100 15.04 -12.54 -3.07
N TYR A 101 15.58 -11.33 -2.98
CA TYR A 101 16.67 -11.04 -2.05
C TYR A 101 16.27 -11.30 -0.59
N PHE A 102 15.10 -10.87 -0.15
CA PHE A 102 14.58 -11.18 1.18
C PHE A 102 14.48 -12.71 1.41
N THR A 103 14.04 -13.45 0.39
CA THR A 103 13.92 -14.92 0.50
C THR A 103 15.27 -15.60 0.71
N LEU A 104 16.31 -15.06 0.10
CA LEU A 104 17.67 -15.60 0.21
C LEU A 104 18.40 -15.13 1.47
N ASP A 105 18.23 -13.87 1.87
CA ASP A 105 19.11 -13.22 2.87
C ASP A 105 18.48 -13.07 4.26
N LYS A 106 17.13 -12.99 4.38
CA LYS A 106 16.47 -12.72 5.66
C LYS A 106 16.84 -13.70 6.79
N ASN A 107 17.07 -14.96 6.47
CA ASN A 107 17.43 -15.97 7.43
C ASN A 107 18.97 -16.22 7.53
N ASN A 108 19.77 -15.41 6.83
CA ASN A 108 21.22 -15.49 6.90
C ASN A 108 21.73 -14.84 8.20
N PRO A 109 22.33 -15.60 9.13
CA PRO A 109 22.81 -15.04 10.40
C PRO A 109 23.94 -14.02 10.23
N SER A 110 24.61 -14.02 9.08
CA SER A 110 25.69 -13.10 8.73
C SER A 110 25.23 -11.94 7.85
N SER A 111 23.93 -11.79 7.64
CA SER A 111 23.40 -10.69 6.84
C SER A 111 23.77 -9.32 7.40
N PHE A 112 24.19 -8.41 6.54
CA PHE A 112 24.38 -7.00 6.89
C PHE A 112 23.09 -6.36 7.39
N PHE A 113 21.94 -6.78 6.87
CA PHE A 113 20.61 -6.27 7.22
C PHE A 113 19.96 -7.02 8.40
N LYS A 114 20.67 -7.94 9.03
CA LYS A 114 20.12 -8.73 10.15
C LYS A 114 19.47 -7.88 11.24
N PRO A 115 20.03 -6.75 11.73
CA PRO A 115 19.38 -5.93 12.75
C PRO A 115 18.00 -5.39 12.31
N TYR A 116 17.82 -5.14 11.03
CA TYR A 116 16.53 -4.76 10.47
C TYR A 116 15.57 -5.95 10.38
N TYR A 117 16.02 -7.08 9.86
CA TYR A 117 15.19 -8.29 9.75
C TYR A 117 14.69 -8.79 11.09
N ASP A 118 15.55 -8.77 12.12
CA ASP A 118 15.20 -9.21 13.47
C ASP A 118 14.14 -8.30 14.12
N TYR A 119 14.04 -7.05 13.70
CA TYR A 119 13.04 -6.11 14.21
C TYR A 119 11.75 -6.10 13.41
N LEU A 120 11.70 -6.67 12.22
CA LEU A 120 10.44 -6.75 11.49
C LEU A 120 9.36 -7.46 12.32
N PRO A 121 8.10 -6.96 12.36
CA PRO A 121 7.00 -7.69 13.00
C PRO A 121 6.75 -9.02 12.30
N GLU A 122 6.12 -9.95 12.99
CA GLU A 122 5.51 -11.08 12.31
C GLU A 122 4.50 -10.54 11.28
N PHE A 123 4.39 -11.23 10.16
CA PHE A 123 3.56 -10.78 9.04
C PHE A 123 2.53 -11.86 8.70
N ASP A 124 1.27 -11.49 8.71
CA ASP A 124 0.16 -12.39 8.42
C ASP A 124 -0.36 -12.15 7.00
N ILE A 125 -0.06 -13.06 6.08
CA ILE A 125 -0.51 -12.96 4.70
C ILE A 125 -2.00 -13.31 4.54
N SER A 126 -2.62 -13.96 5.52
CA SER A 126 -4.04 -14.34 5.45
C SER A 126 -5.00 -13.15 5.46
N VAL A 127 -4.51 -11.95 5.77
CA VAL A 127 -5.31 -10.70 5.72
C VAL A 127 -5.58 -10.23 4.29
N PHE A 128 -4.82 -10.71 3.31
CA PHE A 128 -4.97 -10.31 1.90
C PHE A 128 -6.09 -11.10 1.22
N PRO A 129 -6.94 -10.44 0.44
CA PRO A 129 -8.06 -11.12 -0.22
C PRO A 129 -7.62 -12.19 -1.22
N SER A 130 -6.40 -12.10 -1.78
CA SER A 130 -5.82 -13.12 -2.64
C SER A 130 -5.51 -14.44 -1.92
N GLU A 131 -5.35 -14.42 -0.60
CA GLU A 131 -5.11 -15.62 0.24
C GLU A 131 -6.42 -16.21 0.81
N PHE A 132 -7.56 -15.58 0.58
CA PHE A 132 -8.86 -16.11 1.01
C PHE A 132 -9.20 -17.41 0.26
N PRO A 133 -9.94 -18.34 0.88
CA PRO A 133 -10.50 -19.49 0.16
C PRO A 133 -11.26 -19.05 -1.10
N LYS A 134 -11.20 -19.85 -2.17
CA LYS A 134 -11.82 -19.47 -3.45
C LYS A 134 -13.34 -19.24 -3.33
N GLU A 135 -13.98 -20.02 -2.47
CA GLU A 135 -15.40 -19.86 -2.15
C GLU A 135 -15.71 -18.49 -1.54
N GLU A 136 -14.80 -17.98 -0.69
CA GLU A 136 -14.93 -16.65 -0.10
C GLU A 136 -14.63 -15.56 -1.13
N GLN A 137 -13.59 -15.70 -1.95
CA GLN A 137 -13.29 -14.75 -3.03
C GLN A 137 -14.48 -14.55 -3.96
N ASN A 138 -15.15 -15.63 -4.36
CA ASN A 138 -16.30 -15.59 -5.26
C ASN A 138 -17.51 -14.82 -4.68
N LEU A 139 -17.60 -14.67 -3.34
CA LEU A 139 -18.66 -13.87 -2.72
C LEU A 139 -18.49 -12.36 -2.99
N TYR A 140 -17.32 -11.94 -3.44
CA TYR A 140 -16.94 -10.53 -3.64
C TYR A 140 -16.69 -10.15 -5.09
N ASP A 141 -17.09 -11.00 -6.03
CA ASP A 141 -16.92 -10.77 -7.49
C ASP A 141 -17.59 -9.45 -7.94
N ASP A 142 -18.72 -9.10 -7.30
CA ASP A 142 -19.45 -7.87 -7.61
C ASP A 142 -18.76 -6.59 -7.10
N LEU A 143 -17.73 -6.69 -6.25
CA LEU A 143 -16.87 -5.58 -5.85
C LEU A 143 -15.68 -5.39 -6.81
N ASP A 144 -15.61 -6.13 -7.91
CA ASP A 144 -14.43 -6.17 -8.80
C ASP A 144 -13.11 -6.54 -8.07
N LEU A 145 -13.20 -7.14 -6.89
CA LEU A 145 -12.07 -7.59 -6.09
C LEU A 145 -11.29 -8.67 -6.82
N ASP A 146 -11.97 -9.54 -7.57
CA ASP A 146 -11.41 -10.56 -8.44
C ASP A 146 -10.38 -10.00 -9.43
N LEU A 147 -10.64 -8.83 -10.00
CA LEU A 147 -9.71 -8.17 -10.91
C LEU A 147 -8.40 -7.80 -10.20
N HIS A 148 -8.50 -7.18 -9.02
CA HIS A 148 -7.33 -6.80 -8.23
C HIS A 148 -6.55 -8.02 -7.75
N ILE A 149 -7.24 -9.05 -7.25
CA ILE A 149 -6.66 -10.34 -6.86
C ILE A 149 -5.97 -10.99 -8.07
N GLY A 150 -6.68 -11.07 -9.21
CA GLY A 150 -6.15 -11.73 -10.40
C GLY A 150 -4.90 -11.05 -10.98
N ILE A 151 -4.79 -9.74 -10.88
CA ILE A 151 -3.58 -9.01 -11.28
C ILE A 151 -2.41 -9.37 -10.35
N HIS A 152 -2.64 -9.35 -9.05
CA HIS A 152 -1.63 -9.70 -8.04
C HIS A 152 -1.15 -11.14 -8.16
N ASP A 153 -2.08 -12.08 -8.19
CA ASP A 153 -1.81 -13.51 -8.30
C ASP A 153 -1.04 -13.86 -9.57
N ARG A 154 -1.45 -13.28 -10.70
CA ARG A 154 -0.79 -13.50 -11.97
C ARG A 154 0.64 -12.99 -11.93
N ARG A 155 0.83 -11.75 -11.49
CA ARG A 155 2.16 -11.15 -11.38
C ARG A 155 3.08 -11.99 -10.50
N LEU A 156 2.63 -12.39 -9.31
CA LEU A 156 3.41 -13.20 -8.38
C LEU A 156 3.78 -14.55 -8.98
N LYS A 157 2.83 -15.25 -9.62
CA LYS A 157 3.06 -16.56 -10.23
C LYS A 157 3.95 -16.49 -11.47
N ASP A 158 3.74 -15.50 -12.32
CA ASP A 158 4.54 -15.32 -13.55
C ASP A 158 6.00 -15.03 -13.16
N ALA A 159 6.24 -14.10 -12.25
CA ALA A 159 7.58 -13.78 -11.76
C ALA A 159 8.27 -15.03 -11.13
N TYR A 160 7.54 -15.79 -10.32
CA TYR A 160 8.06 -17.01 -9.70
C TYR A 160 8.44 -18.06 -10.76
N ASN A 161 7.51 -18.44 -11.63
CA ASN A 161 7.69 -19.50 -12.61
C ASN A 161 8.76 -19.19 -13.66
N GLU A 162 8.85 -17.91 -14.08
CA GLU A 162 9.78 -17.53 -15.15
C GLU A 162 11.22 -17.41 -14.69
N ASN A 163 11.45 -16.99 -13.43
CA ASN A 163 12.80 -16.56 -13.03
C ASN A 163 13.21 -16.97 -11.61
N VAL A 164 12.28 -16.98 -10.66
CA VAL A 164 12.61 -17.09 -9.24
C VAL A 164 12.79 -18.55 -8.82
N GLU A 165 11.94 -19.45 -9.29
CA GLU A 165 11.94 -20.86 -8.88
C GLU A 165 13.29 -21.52 -9.09
N GLN A 166 13.86 -21.39 -10.28
CA GLN A 166 15.15 -22.00 -10.60
C GLN A 166 16.26 -21.49 -9.68
N ILE A 167 16.30 -20.20 -9.41
CA ILE A 167 17.30 -19.60 -8.52
C ILE A 167 17.17 -20.15 -7.10
N LEU A 168 15.95 -20.23 -6.56
CA LEU A 168 15.72 -20.74 -5.21
C LEU A 168 16.03 -22.23 -5.07
N LEU A 169 15.81 -23.02 -6.12
CA LEU A 169 16.18 -24.44 -6.18
C LEU A 169 17.71 -24.62 -6.21
N GLU A 170 18.42 -23.83 -7.00
CA GLU A 170 19.89 -23.81 -7.05
C GLU A 170 20.50 -23.48 -5.67
N GLU A 171 19.86 -22.55 -4.93
CA GLU A 171 20.24 -22.18 -3.56
C GLU A 171 19.69 -23.14 -2.47
N LYS A 172 19.07 -24.25 -2.88
CA LYS A 172 18.53 -25.31 -1.99
C LYS A 172 17.49 -24.80 -0.99
N ILE A 173 16.71 -23.82 -1.37
CA ILE A 173 15.61 -23.32 -0.55
C ILE A 173 14.45 -24.32 -0.59
N ILE A 174 13.98 -24.75 0.58
CA ILE A 174 12.82 -25.63 0.71
C ILE A 174 11.55 -24.79 0.79
N ASN A 175 10.45 -25.27 0.21
CA ASN A 175 9.17 -24.54 0.10
C ASN A 175 9.34 -23.18 -0.59
N CYS A 176 9.96 -23.19 -1.75
CA CYS A 176 10.39 -22.01 -2.50
C CYS A 176 9.25 -21.02 -2.72
N TYR A 177 8.11 -21.51 -3.25
CA TYR A 177 6.96 -20.65 -3.58
C TYR A 177 6.39 -19.96 -2.33
N GLU A 178 6.11 -20.68 -1.25
CA GLU A 178 5.52 -20.12 -0.04
C GLU A 178 6.45 -19.11 0.64
N LYS A 179 7.75 -19.36 0.64
CA LYS A 179 8.74 -18.41 1.18
C LYS A 179 8.86 -17.16 0.32
N TYR A 180 8.87 -17.31 -1.01
CA TYR A 180 8.91 -16.20 -1.93
C TYR A 180 7.63 -15.38 -1.83
N LYS A 181 6.46 -16.02 -1.87
CA LYS A 181 5.15 -15.40 -1.71
C LYS A 181 5.07 -14.57 -0.41
N TYR A 182 5.46 -15.16 0.72
CA TYR A 182 5.51 -14.45 2.01
C TYR A 182 6.38 -13.18 1.93
N ASN A 183 7.58 -13.29 1.38
CA ASN A 183 8.50 -12.15 1.27
C ASN A 183 8.03 -11.14 0.21
N PHE A 184 7.34 -11.57 -0.83
CA PHE A 184 6.73 -10.69 -1.81
C PHE A 184 5.68 -9.76 -1.15
N TYR A 185 4.73 -10.32 -0.39
CA TYR A 185 3.76 -9.52 0.35
C TYR A 185 4.42 -8.61 1.40
N LEU A 186 5.40 -9.14 2.13
CA LEU A 186 6.14 -8.35 3.11
C LEU A 186 6.83 -7.14 2.48
N VAL A 187 7.48 -7.32 1.35
CA VAL A 187 8.16 -6.24 0.59
C VAL A 187 7.16 -5.29 -0.02
N GLN A 188 6.06 -5.81 -0.61
CA GLN A 188 5.01 -5.00 -1.23
C GLN A 188 4.43 -3.97 -0.24
N THR A 189 4.17 -4.36 1.00
CA THR A 189 3.59 -3.49 2.03
C THR A 189 4.56 -2.45 2.60
N ARG A 190 5.88 -2.53 2.28
CA ARG A 190 6.94 -1.73 2.91
C ARG A 190 7.81 -0.97 1.92
N ASN A 191 7.47 -1.03 0.64
CA ASN A 191 8.29 -0.38 -0.37
C ASN A 191 8.00 1.12 -0.49
N PHE A 192 9.04 1.86 -0.84
CA PHE A 192 9.02 3.28 -1.12
C PHE A 192 9.47 3.50 -2.57
N ALA A 193 8.71 4.25 -3.36
CA ALA A 193 9.18 4.75 -4.63
C ALA A 193 10.21 5.87 -4.38
N ARG A 194 11.25 5.96 -5.19
CA ARG A 194 12.21 7.07 -5.10
C ARG A 194 11.63 8.28 -5.82
N PRO A 195 11.22 9.35 -5.12
CA PRO A 195 10.70 10.54 -5.77
C PRO A 195 11.84 11.31 -6.45
N ASN A 196 11.54 11.93 -7.59
CA ASN A 196 12.33 12.99 -8.25
C ASN A 196 13.80 12.68 -8.59
N SER A 197 14.19 11.44 -8.83
CA SER A 197 15.50 11.15 -9.39
C SER A 197 15.45 11.24 -10.92
N GLU A 198 16.24 12.13 -11.51
CA GLU A 198 16.33 12.27 -12.97
C GLU A 198 16.75 10.97 -13.69
N PHE A 199 17.40 10.04 -12.98
CA PHE A 199 17.93 8.80 -13.53
C PHE A 199 17.23 7.53 -13.05
N PHE A 200 16.44 7.58 -11.93
CA PHE A 200 15.89 6.40 -11.26
C PHE A 200 14.52 6.69 -10.61
N SER A 201 13.64 7.38 -11.31
CA SER A 201 12.36 7.88 -10.76
C SER A 201 11.41 6.80 -10.23
N ASP A 202 11.55 5.54 -10.66
CA ASP A 202 10.55 4.51 -10.41
C ASP A 202 11.08 3.29 -9.64
N LEU A 203 12.23 3.42 -8.97
CA LEU A 203 12.82 2.30 -8.25
C LEU A 203 12.20 2.11 -6.87
N ASN A 204 11.65 0.92 -6.66
CA ASN A 204 11.21 0.48 -5.35
C ASN A 204 12.40 0.29 -4.39
N SER A 205 12.18 0.61 -3.12
CA SER A 205 13.19 0.50 -2.08
C SER A 205 12.56 0.15 -0.74
N ILE A 206 13.20 -0.70 0.04
CA ILE A 206 12.90 -0.84 1.46
C ILE A 206 13.82 0.12 2.21
N VAL A 207 13.23 0.96 3.04
CA VAL A 207 13.94 1.96 3.82
C VAL A 207 13.80 1.62 5.31
N PRO A 208 14.76 0.87 5.88
CA PRO A 208 14.71 0.43 7.27
C PRO A 208 14.40 1.58 8.23
N PHE A 209 13.55 1.34 9.21
CA PHE A 209 12.99 2.29 10.15
C PHE A 209 11.87 3.17 9.58
N ILE A 210 11.98 3.76 8.37
CA ILE A 210 10.90 4.58 7.80
C ILE A 210 9.68 3.71 7.44
N ASP A 211 9.90 2.47 7.06
CA ASP A 211 8.85 1.48 6.77
C ASP A 211 8.06 0.97 8.00
N LEU A 212 8.43 1.44 9.19
CA LEU A 212 7.74 1.09 10.44
C LEU A 212 6.59 2.04 10.77
N PHE A 213 6.46 3.16 10.08
CA PHE A 213 5.40 4.15 10.32
C PHE A 213 4.11 3.76 9.59
N ASN A 214 2.99 3.84 10.31
CA ASN A 214 1.68 3.53 9.75
C ASN A 214 1.15 4.64 8.84
N HIS A 215 0.17 4.30 8.03
CA HIS A 215 -0.57 5.24 7.19
C HIS A 215 -1.64 5.99 7.98
N ASP A 216 -1.78 7.27 7.70
CA ASP A 216 -2.94 8.08 8.09
C ASP A 216 -3.23 9.15 7.04
N LEU A 217 -4.51 9.46 6.80
CA LEU A 217 -4.91 10.53 5.89
C LEU A 217 -4.48 11.92 6.40
N ASN A 218 -4.37 12.07 7.73
CA ASN A 218 -3.91 13.27 8.42
C ASN A 218 -2.47 13.10 8.95
N TYR A 219 -1.64 12.38 8.19
CA TYR A 219 -0.26 12.10 8.55
C TYR A 219 0.49 13.35 9.05
N ASN A 220 1.52 13.13 9.86
CA ASN A 220 2.28 14.21 10.50
C ASN A 220 3.78 14.17 10.16
N LEU A 221 4.21 13.16 9.41
CA LEU A 221 5.58 13.04 8.91
C LEU A 221 5.56 12.91 7.39
N ASP A 222 6.58 13.47 6.74
CA ASP A 222 6.81 13.31 5.31
C ASP A 222 8.24 12.87 5.05
N TRP A 223 8.42 12.07 4.01
CA TRP A 223 9.70 11.50 3.63
C TRP A 223 10.13 11.96 2.24
N ASP A 224 11.43 12.07 2.07
CA ASP A 224 12.04 12.46 0.79
C ASP A 224 13.44 11.86 0.68
N TYR A 225 13.93 11.70 -0.55
CA TYR A 225 15.33 11.35 -0.79
C TYR A 225 16.17 12.61 -0.91
N SER A 226 17.20 12.74 -0.08
CA SER A 226 18.12 13.87 -0.08
C SER A 226 19.43 13.52 -0.79
N ASP A 227 19.65 14.06 -1.98
CA ASP A 227 20.90 13.87 -2.73
C ASP A 227 22.12 14.42 -1.96
N ASN A 228 21.95 15.55 -1.26
CA ASN A 228 23.02 16.14 -0.44
C ASN A 228 23.45 15.23 0.70
N LYS A 229 22.48 14.54 1.34
CA LYS A 229 22.72 13.60 2.45
C LYS A 229 22.91 12.17 1.99
N LYS A 230 22.70 11.90 0.71
CA LYS A 230 22.75 10.57 0.10
C LYS A 230 21.92 9.52 0.89
N GLY A 231 20.65 9.84 1.13
CA GLY A 231 19.77 8.97 1.88
C GLY A 231 18.35 9.50 2.02
N TYR A 232 17.46 8.66 2.53
CA TYR A 232 16.09 9.06 2.85
C TYR A 232 16.05 9.85 4.15
N ILE A 233 15.28 10.93 4.16
CA ILE A 233 15.00 11.75 5.32
C ILE A 233 13.52 11.68 5.65
N LEU A 234 13.21 11.70 6.95
CA LEU A 234 11.84 11.79 7.46
C LEU A 234 11.75 13.05 8.33
N LYS A 235 10.75 13.89 8.10
CA LYS A 235 10.56 15.17 8.82
C LYS A 235 9.12 15.33 9.26
N ALA A 236 8.94 16.04 10.36
CA ALA A 236 7.62 16.51 10.80
C ALA A 236 7.09 17.61 9.87
N ILE A 237 5.84 17.47 9.40
CA ILE A 237 5.18 18.49 8.55
C ILE A 237 4.29 19.44 9.35
N LYS A 238 4.03 19.12 10.62
CA LYS A 238 3.30 19.94 11.59
C LYS A 238 3.91 19.76 12.98
N ASP A 239 3.51 20.59 13.96
CA ASP A 239 3.86 20.34 15.36
C ASP A 239 3.15 19.07 15.83
N ILE A 240 3.83 18.24 16.62
CA ILE A 240 3.35 16.95 17.12
C ILE A 240 3.48 16.96 18.64
N GLU A 241 2.39 16.63 19.33
CA GLU A 241 2.38 16.62 20.80
C GLU A 241 2.92 15.28 21.36
N PRO A 242 3.39 15.25 22.61
CA PRO A 242 3.84 14.02 23.25
C PRO A 242 2.76 12.94 23.27
N ASN A 243 3.15 11.68 23.01
CA ASN A 243 2.29 10.48 22.87
C ASN A 243 1.39 10.44 21.64
N GLU A 244 1.48 11.40 20.73
CA GLU A 244 0.82 11.33 19.42
C GLU A 244 1.49 10.26 18.56
N GLU A 245 0.70 9.51 17.78
CA GLU A 245 1.22 8.55 16.81
C GLU A 245 1.89 9.29 15.66
N LEU A 246 3.02 8.79 15.23
CA LEU A 246 3.80 9.29 14.11
C LEU A 246 3.40 8.49 12.87
N THR A 247 2.85 9.16 11.87
CA THR A 247 2.29 8.53 10.68
C THR A 247 2.79 9.19 9.40
N VAL A 248 2.80 8.41 8.32
CA VAL A 248 3.17 8.85 6.96
C VAL A 248 2.01 8.60 5.99
N SER A 249 2.10 9.16 4.79
CA SER A 249 1.20 8.79 3.70
C SER A 249 1.75 7.61 2.91
N TYR A 250 0.89 6.62 2.59
CA TYR A 250 1.21 5.56 1.64
C TYR A 250 0.85 5.94 0.18
N GLY A 251 0.44 7.20 -0.03
CA GLY A 251 0.01 7.73 -1.31
C GLY A 251 -1.50 7.99 -1.38
N ASP A 252 -1.95 8.36 -2.56
CA ASP A 252 -3.35 8.64 -2.87
C ASP A 252 -4.08 7.33 -3.22
N VAL A 253 -4.25 6.46 -2.23
CA VAL A 253 -4.78 5.09 -2.37
C VAL A 253 -6.20 4.98 -1.80
N ASN A 254 -7.10 4.33 -2.54
CA ASN A 254 -8.47 4.05 -2.08
C ASN A 254 -8.53 2.78 -1.21
N ASN A 255 -9.70 2.50 -0.62
CA ASN A 255 -9.86 1.34 0.27
C ASN A 255 -9.67 0.00 -0.43
N MET A 256 -9.97 -0.11 -1.73
CA MET A 256 -9.71 -1.34 -2.48
C MET A 256 -8.20 -1.60 -2.61
N GLU A 257 -7.43 -0.55 -2.92
CA GLU A 257 -5.97 -0.61 -3.01
C GLU A 257 -5.34 -0.87 -1.62
N LEU A 258 -5.82 -0.17 -0.57
CA LEU A 258 -5.36 -0.43 0.79
C LEU A 258 -5.58 -1.89 1.20
N PHE A 259 -6.73 -2.47 0.86
CA PHE A 259 -7.04 -3.85 1.20
C PHE A 259 -6.21 -4.85 0.40
N THR A 260 -6.12 -4.67 -0.91
CA THR A 260 -5.42 -5.63 -1.78
C THR A 260 -3.90 -5.57 -1.68
N VAL A 261 -3.34 -4.39 -1.37
CA VAL A 261 -1.89 -4.17 -1.28
C VAL A 261 -1.37 -4.25 0.15
N TYR A 262 -2.14 -3.76 1.14
CA TYR A 262 -1.69 -3.62 2.53
C TYR A 262 -2.50 -4.45 3.55
N GLY A 263 -3.63 -5.05 3.14
CA GLY A 263 -4.44 -5.92 3.99
C GLY A 263 -5.36 -5.21 4.98
N PHE A 264 -5.61 -3.90 4.82
CA PHE A 264 -6.51 -3.13 5.67
C PHE A 264 -7.33 -2.10 4.90
N THR A 265 -8.35 -1.52 5.54
CA THR A 265 -9.12 -0.39 5.03
C THR A 265 -9.25 0.69 6.10
N LEU A 266 -9.60 1.90 5.67
CA LEU A 266 -9.96 3.00 6.55
C LEU A 266 -11.49 3.10 6.67
N ASN A 267 -12.01 3.44 7.85
CA ASN A 267 -13.44 3.70 8.03
C ASN A 267 -13.94 4.89 7.17
N TYR A 268 -13.06 5.85 6.93
CA TYR A 268 -13.27 6.94 5.99
C TYR A 268 -12.02 7.08 5.12
N ASN A 269 -12.23 7.11 3.80
CA ASN A 269 -11.16 7.39 2.85
C ASN A 269 -11.62 8.48 1.88
N LYS A 270 -10.82 9.53 1.71
CA LYS A 270 -11.10 10.60 0.75
C LYS A 270 -10.91 10.16 -0.70
N PHE A 271 -10.06 9.17 -0.94
CA PHE A 271 -9.83 8.58 -2.26
C PHE A 271 -10.87 7.48 -2.50
N LYS A 272 -11.71 7.69 -3.50
CA LYS A 272 -12.89 6.84 -3.72
C LYS A 272 -12.60 5.69 -4.66
N ILE A 273 -13.23 4.54 -4.39
CA ILE A 273 -13.17 3.37 -5.25
C ILE A 273 -13.91 3.68 -6.57
N PRO A 274 -13.31 3.43 -7.74
CA PRO A 274 -14.02 3.52 -9.00
C PRO A 274 -15.21 2.55 -9.06
N ILE A 275 -16.40 3.04 -9.43
CA ILE A 275 -17.59 2.21 -9.57
C ILE A 275 -17.64 1.66 -10.98
N ARG A 276 -17.65 0.35 -11.11
CA ARG A 276 -17.84 -0.33 -12.38
C ARG A 276 -19.27 -0.78 -12.55
N ILE A 277 -19.89 -0.30 -13.61
CA ILE A 277 -21.24 -0.68 -14.00
C ILE A 277 -21.21 -1.40 -15.34
N LYS A 278 -22.14 -2.34 -15.51
CA LYS A 278 -22.37 -3.00 -16.79
C LYS A 278 -23.54 -2.31 -17.48
N ILE A 279 -23.31 -1.88 -18.72
CA ILE A 279 -24.36 -1.39 -19.61
C ILE A 279 -24.30 -2.23 -20.86
N GLU A 280 -25.37 -2.96 -21.13
CA GLU A 280 -25.41 -4.00 -22.18
C GLU A 280 -24.30 -5.02 -21.97
N GLU A 281 -23.38 -5.20 -22.91
CA GLU A 281 -22.25 -6.15 -22.82
C GLU A 281 -20.94 -5.51 -22.37
N PHE A 282 -20.93 -4.18 -22.11
CA PHE A 282 -19.72 -3.43 -21.79
C PHE A 282 -19.65 -3.00 -20.34
N LYS A 283 -18.43 -3.02 -19.79
CA LYS A 283 -18.15 -2.48 -18.45
C LYS A 283 -17.62 -1.05 -18.57
N TYR A 284 -18.17 -0.14 -17.77
CA TYR A 284 -17.77 1.26 -17.68
C TYR A 284 -17.37 1.60 -16.25
N SER A 285 -16.40 2.49 -16.10
CA SER A 285 -15.97 2.99 -14.78
C SER A 285 -16.40 4.43 -14.60
N LEU A 286 -16.96 4.72 -13.43
CA LEU A 286 -17.24 6.06 -12.92
C LEU A 286 -16.28 6.33 -11.75
N TYR A 287 -15.68 7.51 -11.71
CA TYR A 287 -14.72 7.90 -10.68
C TYR A 287 -15.38 8.87 -9.70
N PRO A 288 -15.83 8.37 -8.52
CA PRO A 288 -16.54 9.20 -7.54
C PRO A 288 -15.64 10.26 -6.93
N SER A 289 -16.25 11.42 -6.60
CA SER A 289 -15.62 12.52 -5.90
C SER A 289 -16.49 12.98 -4.74
N GLU A 290 -15.92 13.70 -3.80
CA GLU A 290 -16.69 14.44 -2.79
C GLU A 290 -17.39 15.67 -3.40
N ASP A 291 -16.80 16.23 -4.47
CA ASP A 291 -17.42 17.34 -5.23
C ASP A 291 -18.48 16.81 -6.22
N ASN A 292 -19.72 17.23 -6.02
CA ASN A 292 -20.83 16.88 -6.91
C ASN A 292 -20.66 17.41 -8.34
N ASN A 293 -19.88 18.48 -8.56
CA ASN A 293 -19.62 18.97 -9.91
C ASN A 293 -18.69 18.03 -10.67
N GLU A 294 -17.70 17.42 -9.99
CA GLU A 294 -16.85 16.39 -10.60
C GLU A 294 -17.68 15.14 -10.91
N ASN A 295 -18.55 14.71 -10.01
CA ASN A 295 -19.48 13.59 -10.26
C ASN A 295 -20.38 13.85 -11.47
N LYS A 296 -20.88 15.09 -11.67
CA LYS A 296 -21.64 15.46 -12.88
C LYS A 296 -20.79 15.35 -14.14
N LYS A 297 -19.53 15.76 -14.10
CA LYS A 297 -18.61 15.64 -15.24
C LYS A 297 -18.38 14.17 -15.61
N GLU A 298 -18.24 13.27 -14.63
CA GLU A 298 -18.10 11.84 -14.89
C GLU A 298 -19.35 11.25 -15.57
N ILE A 299 -20.55 11.63 -15.12
CA ILE A 299 -21.81 11.20 -15.78
C ILE A 299 -21.85 11.72 -17.22
N ILE A 300 -21.52 12.99 -17.46
CA ILE A 300 -21.50 13.59 -18.80
C ILE A 300 -20.48 12.89 -19.70
N LYS A 301 -19.33 12.53 -19.17
CA LYS A 301 -18.29 11.78 -19.90
C LYS A 301 -18.80 10.40 -20.35
N LEU A 302 -19.42 9.67 -19.42
CA LEU A 302 -20.02 8.37 -19.74
C LEU A 302 -21.19 8.52 -20.73
N PHE A 303 -22.05 9.54 -20.53
CA PHE A 303 -23.12 9.86 -21.44
C PHE A 303 -22.61 10.07 -22.88
N LYS A 304 -21.57 10.88 -23.07
CA LYS A 304 -20.96 11.12 -24.39
C LYS A 304 -20.43 9.83 -25.02
N ALA A 305 -19.75 9.00 -24.24
CA ALA A 305 -19.24 7.72 -24.75
C ALA A 305 -20.37 6.78 -25.24
N LEU A 306 -21.50 6.76 -24.50
CA LEU A 306 -22.68 6.00 -24.91
C LEU A 306 -23.41 6.65 -26.10
N GLN A 307 -23.46 7.98 -26.16
CA GLN A 307 -24.05 8.72 -27.28
C GLN A 307 -23.29 8.48 -28.59
N GLU A 308 -21.96 8.44 -28.57
CA GLU A 308 -21.14 8.08 -29.73
C GLU A 308 -21.47 6.68 -30.23
N ARG A 309 -21.82 5.78 -29.33
CA ARG A 309 -22.16 4.38 -29.64
C ARG A 309 -23.60 4.22 -30.17
N HIS A 310 -24.57 4.90 -29.57
CA HIS A 310 -26.00 4.75 -29.89
C HIS A 310 -26.53 5.81 -30.89
N GLY A 311 -25.68 6.77 -31.30
CA GLY A 311 -26.02 7.88 -32.19
C GLY A 311 -26.46 9.15 -31.47
N PHE A 312 -26.37 10.27 -32.19
CA PHE A 312 -26.52 11.63 -31.64
C PHE A 312 -27.95 12.19 -31.68
N GLU A 313 -28.99 11.36 -31.91
CA GLU A 313 -30.37 11.85 -31.96
C GLU A 313 -30.82 12.34 -30.58
N LYS A 314 -31.44 13.55 -30.57
CA LYS A 314 -31.87 14.23 -29.35
C LYS A 314 -32.87 13.39 -28.54
N ASP A 315 -33.68 12.59 -29.21
CA ASP A 315 -34.70 11.73 -28.59
C ASP A 315 -34.10 10.53 -27.81
N LYS A 316 -32.79 10.29 -27.94
CA LYS A 316 -32.08 9.22 -27.22
C LYS A 316 -31.43 9.70 -25.92
N GLU A 317 -31.51 10.98 -25.60
CA GLU A 317 -30.83 11.53 -24.41
C GLU A 317 -31.37 10.92 -23.12
N ILE A 318 -32.66 10.87 -22.93
CA ILE A 318 -33.34 10.25 -21.79
C ILE A 318 -33.06 8.74 -21.76
N PHE A 319 -33.05 8.09 -22.93
CA PHE A 319 -32.72 6.67 -23.05
C PHE A 319 -31.29 6.38 -22.50
N ILE A 320 -30.30 7.18 -22.88
CA ILE A 320 -28.91 7.00 -22.42
C ILE A 320 -28.79 7.23 -20.90
N TYR A 321 -29.43 8.26 -20.34
CA TYR A 321 -29.45 8.46 -18.89
C TYR A 321 -30.12 7.30 -18.15
N ASN A 322 -31.18 6.73 -18.70
CA ASN A 322 -31.83 5.55 -18.16
C ASN A 322 -30.92 4.30 -18.21
N LEU A 323 -30.12 4.13 -19.27
CA LEU A 323 -29.13 3.04 -19.33
C LEU A 323 -28.09 3.18 -18.20
N ILE A 324 -27.57 4.37 -17.95
CA ILE A 324 -26.63 4.62 -16.87
C ILE A 324 -27.28 4.37 -15.51
N LEU A 325 -28.50 4.88 -15.33
CA LEU A 325 -29.26 4.71 -14.08
C LEU A 325 -29.54 3.23 -13.79
N ASN A 326 -29.96 2.47 -14.79
CA ASN A 326 -30.21 1.04 -14.63
C ASN A 326 -28.94 0.27 -14.29
N GLY A 327 -27.80 0.60 -14.93
CA GLY A 327 -26.52 0.00 -14.59
C GLY A 327 -26.08 0.27 -13.16
N LEU A 328 -26.32 1.50 -12.65
CA LEU A 328 -26.05 1.87 -11.25
C LEU A 328 -26.97 1.12 -10.28
N LYS A 329 -28.27 1.02 -10.57
CA LYS A 329 -29.24 0.29 -9.74
C LYS A 329 -28.95 -1.19 -9.71
N GLU A 330 -28.61 -1.81 -10.84
CA GLU A 330 -28.20 -3.21 -10.89
C GLU A 330 -26.96 -3.47 -10.02
N LYS A 331 -25.96 -2.57 -10.08
CA LYS A 331 -24.76 -2.67 -9.25
C LYS A 331 -25.11 -2.52 -7.76
N GLU A 332 -25.98 -1.57 -7.40
CA GLU A 332 -26.46 -1.38 -6.03
C GLU A 332 -27.14 -2.63 -5.48
N GLU A 333 -28.04 -3.24 -6.25
CA GLU A 333 -28.73 -4.48 -5.87
C GLU A 333 -27.73 -5.61 -5.58
N LYS A 334 -26.72 -5.79 -6.44
CA LYS A 334 -25.69 -6.82 -6.28
C LYS A 334 -24.87 -6.63 -5.03
N ILE A 335 -24.37 -5.42 -4.77
CA ILE A 335 -23.55 -5.17 -3.58
C ILE A 335 -24.36 -5.22 -2.29
N ASN A 336 -25.69 -5.03 -2.33
CA ASN A 336 -26.58 -5.22 -1.19
C ASN A 336 -26.71 -6.68 -0.75
N LEU A 337 -26.38 -7.64 -1.60
CA LEU A 337 -26.39 -9.07 -1.31
C LEU A 337 -25.08 -9.58 -0.66
N ILE A 338 -24.04 -8.76 -0.66
CA ILE A 338 -22.72 -9.15 -0.14
C ILE A 338 -22.76 -9.31 1.38
N LYS A 339 -22.23 -10.42 1.88
CA LYS A 339 -22.08 -10.66 3.32
C LYS A 339 -21.01 -9.75 3.93
N LEU A 340 -21.33 -9.12 5.04
CA LEU A 340 -20.50 -8.13 5.72
C LEU A 340 -19.78 -8.69 6.96
N ASP A 341 -19.30 -9.92 6.90
CA ASP A 341 -18.61 -10.57 8.02
C ASP A 341 -17.19 -10.03 8.22
N ASN A 342 -16.56 -9.60 7.14
CA ASN A 342 -15.24 -8.98 7.15
C ASN A 342 -15.34 -7.45 7.19
N ASN A 343 -14.67 -6.80 8.16
CA ASN A 343 -14.73 -5.35 8.33
C ASN A 343 -14.14 -4.58 7.11
N ASN A 344 -13.12 -5.10 6.46
CA ASN A 344 -12.54 -4.48 5.28
C ASN A 344 -13.53 -4.50 4.11
N ILE A 345 -14.20 -5.63 3.91
CA ILE A 345 -15.28 -5.77 2.89
C ILE A 345 -16.44 -4.83 3.23
N ARG A 346 -16.84 -4.74 4.50
CA ARG A 346 -17.90 -3.81 4.94
C ARG A 346 -17.54 -2.36 4.54
N ASN A 347 -16.34 -1.89 4.84
CA ASN A 347 -15.92 -0.53 4.52
C ASN A 347 -15.95 -0.27 3.00
N ILE A 348 -15.53 -1.24 2.19
CA ILE A 348 -15.57 -1.14 0.72
C ILE A 348 -17.01 -1.06 0.23
N VAL A 349 -17.89 -1.96 0.69
CA VAL A 349 -19.31 -1.99 0.31
C VAL A 349 -20.02 -0.69 0.68
N GLU A 350 -19.82 -0.20 1.90
CA GLU A 350 -20.44 1.04 2.36
C GLU A 350 -19.95 2.26 1.52
N GLU A 351 -18.67 2.32 1.19
CA GLU A 351 -18.10 3.38 0.34
C GLU A 351 -18.69 3.34 -1.08
N GLU A 352 -18.77 2.15 -1.70
CA GLU A 352 -19.36 1.99 -3.03
C GLU A 352 -20.85 2.36 -3.03
N LYS A 353 -21.63 1.91 -2.03
CA LYS A 353 -23.06 2.27 -1.89
C LYS A 353 -23.28 3.77 -1.84
N ILE A 354 -22.54 4.48 -0.99
CA ILE A 354 -22.63 5.94 -0.87
C ILE A 354 -22.35 6.61 -2.23
N SER A 355 -21.35 6.14 -2.94
CA SER A 355 -20.95 6.68 -4.22
C SER A 355 -22.00 6.42 -5.32
N ILE A 356 -22.56 5.21 -5.37
CA ILE A 356 -23.63 4.84 -6.30
C ILE A 356 -24.87 5.72 -6.08
N LEU A 357 -25.31 5.84 -4.82
CA LEU A 357 -26.48 6.67 -4.48
C LEU A 357 -26.29 8.14 -4.87
N LYS A 358 -25.09 8.70 -4.73
CA LYS A 358 -24.78 10.04 -5.21
C LYS A 358 -24.97 10.17 -6.72
N PHE A 359 -24.46 9.23 -7.51
CA PHE A 359 -24.62 9.24 -8.97
C PHE A 359 -26.09 9.09 -9.37
N ILE A 360 -26.83 8.17 -8.74
CA ILE A 360 -28.28 8.00 -8.97
C ILE A 360 -29.03 9.32 -8.70
N GLN A 361 -28.81 9.96 -7.55
CA GLN A 361 -29.44 11.23 -7.20
C GLN A 361 -29.12 12.34 -8.22
N ILE A 362 -27.88 12.41 -8.69
CA ILE A 362 -27.50 13.41 -9.70
C ILE A 362 -28.24 13.18 -11.02
N ILE A 363 -28.36 11.93 -11.46
CA ILE A 363 -29.07 11.61 -12.71
C ILE A 363 -30.56 11.90 -12.58
N GLU A 364 -31.21 11.41 -11.53
CA GLU A 364 -32.64 11.62 -11.31
C GLU A 364 -32.99 13.10 -11.16
N PHE A 365 -32.19 13.88 -10.42
CA PHE A 365 -32.48 15.28 -10.17
C PHE A 365 -32.19 16.21 -11.35
N ASN A 366 -31.08 16.00 -12.08
CA ASN A 366 -30.65 16.96 -13.09
C ASN A 366 -31.08 16.58 -14.50
N TYR A 367 -31.39 15.33 -14.78
CA TYR A 367 -31.57 14.84 -16.14
C TYR A 367 -32.92 14.13 -16.39
N LEU A 368 -33.61 13.64 -15.36
CA LEU A 368 -34.85 12.88 -15.51
C LEU A 368 -36.08 13.51 -14.83
N ARG A 369 -35.93 14.53 -13.95
CA ARG A 369 -37.06 15.20 -13.26
C ARG A 369 -37.71 16.37 -14.03
N ASN A 370 -37.31 16.63 -15.24
CA ASN A 370 -37.88 17.72 -16.06
C ASN A 370 -38.97 17.24 -17.03
N GLU A 371 -39.62 16.13 -16.71
CA GLU A 371 -40.92 15.71 -17.28
C GLU A 371 -42.02 15.90 -16.17
#